data_4d632c728e474719a61a51f4622309fa
#
_entry.id   4d632c728e474719a61a51f4622309fa
#
_cell.length_a   1.000
_cell.length_b   1.000
_cell.length_c   1.000
_cell.angle_alpha   90.00
_cell.angle_beta   90.00
_cell.angle_gamma   90.00
#
_symmetry.space_group_name_H-M   'P 1'
#
loop_
_entity.id
_entity.type
_entity.pdbx_description
1 polymer ?
#
loop_
_entity_poly.entity_id
_entity_poly.type
_entity_poly.pdbx_seq_one_letter_code
_entity_poly.pdbx_strand_id
1 'polypeptide(L)'
;MYPELTCFGCGHANPDGFHLRSYRDGELTVAEFTPRPEHDNGFGFLNGGIISTVLDCHGAAVVMWEASERGWQAEPGAPVPFITAGFDVRFLRPTPLGPTVRLVGTLVSVDESEIVVGCELVVDDKTRATMTATWRRFRPR
;
A
#
# COMPACT_ATOMS: atom_id res chain seq x y z
N MET A 1 -6.87 12.39 -4.25
CA MET A 1 -6.00 11.88 -5.33
C MET A 1 -4.89 12.91 -5.59
N TYR A 2 -3.68 12.46 -5.81
CA TYR A 2 -2.51 13.30 -6.03
C TYR A 2 -2.00 13.09 -7.46
N PRO A 3 -2.49 13.86 -8.46
CA PRO A 3 -2.21 13.60 -9.88
C PRO A 3 -0.72 13.76 -10.24
N GLU A 4 0.01 14.56 -9.49
CA GLU A 4 1.44 14.79 -9.72
C GLU A 4 2.36 13.78 -9.01
N LEU A 5 1.79 12.81 -8.30
CA LEU A 5 2.57 11.83 -7.54
C LEU A 5 3.33 10.89 -8.50
N THR A 6 4.64 10.78 -8.30
CA THR A 6 5.54 9.97 -9.13
C THR A 6 5.97 8.65 -8.48
N CYS A 7 5.32 8.25 -7.39
CA CYS A 7 5.62 6.98 -6.71
C CYS A 7 5.53 5.80 -7.68
N PHE A 8 6.51 4.91 -7.65
CA PHE A 8 6.55 3.74 -8.51
C PHE A 8 5.35 2.79 -8.29
N GLY A 9 4.92 2.62 -7.05
CA GLY A 9 3.79 1.73 -6.75
C GLY A 9 2.42 2.35 -7.03
N CYS A 10 2.19 3.58 -6.61
CA CYS A 10 0.85 4.20 -6.65
C CYS A 10 0.79 5.55 -7.36
N GLY A 11 1.91 6.07 -7.85
CA GLY A 11 1.97 7.38 -8.50
C GLY A 11 1.33 7.38 -9.89
N HIS A 12 0.31 8.21 -10.05
CA HIS A 12 -0.38 8.34 -11.32
C HIS A 12 0.51 8.98 -12.42
N ALA A 13 1.43 9.84 -12.01
CA ALA A 13 2.33 10.54 -12.93
C ALA A 13 3.57 9.72 -13.34
N ASN A 14 3.79 8.55 -12.77
CA ASN A 14 4.89 7.66 -13.17
C ASN A 14 4.42 6.69 -14.26
N PRO A 15 4.83 6.86 -15.53
CA PRO A 15 4.36 5.99 -16.62
C PRO A 15 4.80 4.53 -16.50
N ASP A 16 5.89 4.27 -15.77
CA ASP A 16 6.47 2.93 -15.61
C ASP A 16 6.01 2.23 -14.33
N GLY A 17 5.19 2.89 -13.52
CA GLY A 17 4.73 2.38 -12.23
C GLY A 17 3.54 1.42 -12.32
N PHE A 18 3.17 0.86 -11.18
CA PHE A 18 2.02 -0.06 -11.09
C PHE A 18 0.67 0.66 -11.12
N HIS A 19 0.63 1.95 -10.82
CA HIS A 19 -0.59 2.76 -10.74
C HIS A 19 -1.64 2.14 -9.81
N LEU A 20 -1.19 1.61 -8.67
CA LEU A 20 -2.08 1.04 -7.67
C LEU A 20 -3.07 2.09 -7.20
N ARG A 21 -4.36 1.76 -7.23
CA ARG A 21 -5.42 2.63 -6.74
C ARG A 21 -6.11 1.98 -5.56
N SER A 22 -6.13 2.71 -4.45
CA SER A 22 -6.77 2.27 -3.22
C SER A 22 -8.00 3.10 -2.93
N TYR A 23 -9.05 2.44 -2.43
CA TYR A 23 -10.35 3.04 -2.17
C TYR A 23 -10.81 2.73 -0.76
N ARG A 24 -11.56 3.65 -0.16
CA ARG A 24 -12.20 3.42 1.12
C ARG A 24 -13.46 2.58 0.93
N ASP A 25 -13.62 1.54 1.74
CA ASP A 25 -14.80 0.68 1.81
C ASP A 25 -15.16 0.49 3.30
N GLY A 26 -16.03 1.34 3.82
CA GLY A 26 -16.32 1.40 5.24
C GLY A 26 -15.07 1.79 6.06
N GLU A 27 -14.66 0.94 6.99
CA GLU A 27 -13.44 1.12 7.78
C GLU A 27 -12.20 0.49 7.11
N LEU A 28 -12.40 -0.25 6.01
CA LEU A 28 -11.34 -0.87 5.26
C LEU A 28 -10.84 0.04 4.14
N THR A 29 -9.61 -0.16 3.74
CA THR A 29 -9.06 0.38 2.50
C THR A 29 -8.76 -0.79 1.58
N VAL A 30 -9.27 -0.77 0.37
CA VAL A 30 -9.21 -1.89 -0.58
C VAL A 30 -8.57 -1.46 -1.90
N ALA A 31 -7.87 -2.40 -2.53
CA ALA A 31 -7.32 -2.23 -3.87
C ALA A 31 -7.31 -3.56 -4.59
N GLU A 32 -7.21 -3.49 -5.91
CA GLU A 32 -6.97 -4.64 -6.76
C GLU A 32 -5.70 -4.42 -7.56
N PHE A 33 -4.93 -5.48 -7.74
CA PHE A 33 -3.71 -5.50 -8.53
C PHE A 33 -3.70 -6.76 -9.38
N THR A 34 -3.51 -6.62 -10.69
CA THR A 34 -3.40 -7.77 -11.58
C THR A 34 -1.94 -7.95 -11.99
N PRO A 35 -1.28 -9.02 -11.51
CA PRO A 35 0.09 -9.31 -11.89
C PRO A 35 0.23 -9.55 -13.39
N ARG A 36 1.33 -9.08 -13.96
CA ARG A 36 1.73 -9.34 -15.36
C ARG A 36 2.78 -10.45 -15.40
N PRO A 37 2.99 -11.10 -16.55
CA PRO A 37 3.99 -12.19 -16.69
C PRO A 37 5.39 -11.80 -16.22
N GLU A 38 5.82 -10.56 -16.45
CA GLU A 38 7.14 -10.07 -16.02
C GLU A 38 7.29 -9.87 -14.51
N HIS A 39 6.20 -9.97 -13.75
CA HIS A 39 6.22 -9.91 -12.29
C HIS A 39 6.56 -11.26 -11.63
N ASP A 40 7.01 -12.21 -12.41
CA ASP A 40 7.38 -13.57 -12.00
C ASP A 40 8.57 -13.57 -11.03
N ASN A 41 8.54 -14.49 -10.06
CA ASN A 41 9.65 -14.75 -9.16
C ASN A 41 10.68 -15.77 -9.72
N GLY A 42 10.50 -16.23 -10.97
CA GLY A 42 11.29 -17.28 -11.59
C GLY A 42 10.71 -18.69 -11.44
N PHE A 43 9.64 -18.84 -10.67
CA PHE A 43 8.95 -20.13 -10.41
C PHE A 43 7.47 -20.10 -10.76
N GLY A 44 7.01 -19.10 -11.48
CA GLY A 44 5.60 -18.98 -11.88
C GLY A 44 4.70 -18.34 -10.84
N PHE A 45 5.26 -17.71 -9.82
CA PHE A 45 4.52 -16.99 -8.78
C PHE A 45 4.89 -15.51 -8.75
N LEU A 46 4.06 -14.70 -8.11
CA LEU A 46 4.31 -13.28 -7.98
C LEU A 46 5.56 -13.02 -7.13
N ASN A 47 6.45 -12.18 -7.63
CA ASN A 47 7.71 -11.81 -6.97
C ASN A 47 7.45 -11.16 -5.61
N GLY A 48 8.20 -11.60 -4.58
CA GLY A 48 8.03 -11.10 -3.21
C GLY A 48 8.33 -9.62 -3.04
N GLY A 49 9.27 -9.08 -3.82
CA GLY A 49 9.56 -7.64 -3.80
C GLY A 49 8.40 -6.82 -4.36
N ILE A 50 7.70 -7.33 -5.38
CA ILE A 50 6.50 -6.68 -5.92
C ILE A 50 5.35 -6.75 -4.92
N ILE A 51 5.14 -7.89 -4.26
CA ILE A 51 4.18 -8.01 -3.16
C ILE A 51 4.44 -6.95 -2.10
N SER A 52 5.69 -6.79 -1.69
CA SER A 52 6.09 -5.80 -0.69
C SER A 52 5.81 -4.36 -1.17
N THR A 53 6.07 -4.08 -2.44
CA THR A 53 5.79 -2.75 -3.04
C THR A 53 4.30 -2.41 -3.02
N VAL A 54 3.46 -3.33 -3.47
CA VAL A 54 2.01 -3.05 -3.51
C VAL A 54 1.40 -2.98 -2.12
N LEU A 55 1.88 -3.79 -1.17
CA LEU A 55 1.46 -3.71 0.23
C LEU A 55 1.88 -2.39 0.87
N ASP A 56 3.12 -1.94 0.65
CA ASP A 56 3.62 -0.66 1.15
C ASP A 56 2.79 0.51 0.62
N CYS A 57 2.56 0.56 -0.68
CA CYS A 57 1.73 1.62 -1.28
C CYS A 57 0.27 1.57 -0.84
N HIS A 58 -0.27 0.38 -0.60
CA HIS A 58 -1.61 0.25 -0.05
C HIS A 58 -1.68 0.73 1.40
N GLY A 59 -0.64 0.43 2.20
CA GLY A 59 -0.48 0.98 3.54
C GLY A 59 -0.40 2.50 3.53
N ALA A 60 0.30 3.09 2.55
CA ALA A 60 0.34 4.53 2.36
C ALA A 60 -1.06 5.15 2.18
N ALA A 61 -1.93 4.47 1.45
CA ALA A 61 -3.30 4.95 1.25
C ALA A 61 -4.10 4.97 2.57
N VAL A 62 -3.92 3.97 3.42
CA VAL A 62 -4.53 3.97 4.77
C VAL A 62 -4.03 5.16 5.57
N VAL A 63 -2.71 5.38 5.59
CA VAL A 63 -2.08 6.49 6.32
C VAL A 63 -2.57 7.84 5.81
N MET A 64 -2.60 8.04 4.50
CA MET A 64 -3.06 9.29 3.90
C MET A 64 -4.52 9.59 4.23
N TRP A 65 -5.37 8.56 4.20
CA TRP A 65 -6.78 8.71 4.58
C TRP A 65 -6.93 9.13 6.04
N GLU A 66 -6.29 8.39 6.96
CA GLU A 66 -6.37 8.65 8.39
C GLU A 66 -5.81 10.01 8.77
N ALA A 67 -4.69 10.43 8.18
CA ALA A 67 -4.10 11.73 8.41
C ALA A 67 -4.95 12.86 7.83
N SER A 68 -5.56 12.65 6.65
CA SER A 68 -6.45 13.63 6.02
C SER A 68 -7.70 13.88 6.84
N GLU A 69 -8.32 12.84 7.37
CA GLU A 69 -9.51 12.97 8.23
C GLU A 69 -9.21 13.75 9.52
N ARG A 70 -7.96 13.73 9.98
CA ARG A 70 -7.51 14.47 11.17
C ARG A 70 -6.98 15.88 10.86
N GLY A 71 -6.99 16.28 9.60
CA GLY A 71 -6.52 17.60 9.19
C GLY A 71 -5.00 17.78 9.25
N TRP A 72 -4.23 16.71 9.15
CA TRP A 72 -2.76 16.75 9.24
C TRP A 72 -2.06 17.08 7.92
N GLN A 73 -2.80 17.46 6.90
CA GLN A 73 -2.23 17.96 5.64
C GLN A 73 -1.71 19.39 5.83
N ALA A 74 -0.58 19.70 5.20
CA ALA A 74 -0.03 21.06 5.20
C ALA A 74 -0.90 22.05 4.42
N GLU A 75 -1.48 21.57 3.31
CA GLU A 75 -2.36 22.33 2.42
C GLU A 75 -3.42 21.38 1.85
N PRO A 76 -4.61 21.89 1.45
CA PRO A 76 -5.61 21.08 0.77
C PRO A 76 -5.03 20.43 -0.50
N GLY A 77 -5.15 19.09 -0.60
CA GLY A 77 -4.65 18.33 -1.74
C GLY A 77 -3.15 18.00 -1.71
N ALA A 78 -2.39 18.53 -0.73
CA ALA A 78 -0.99 18.15 -0.55
C ALA A 78 -0.88 16.73 0.07
N PRO A 79 0.17 15.98 -0.28
CA PRO A 79 0.46 14.73 0.41
C PRO A 79 0.70 14.95 1.89
N VAL A 80 0.19 14.07 2.74
CA VAL A 80 0.51 14.13 4.17
C VAL A 80 1.98 13.76 4.40
N PRO A 81 2.66 14.44 5.32
CA PRO A 81 4.09 14.27 5.52
C PRO A 81 4.42 13.03 6.37
N PHE A 82 4.01 11.86 5.91
CA PHE A 82 4.35 10.57 6.52
C PHE A 82 5.12 9.72 5.51
N ILE A 83 6.15 9.05 6.00
CA ILE A 83 6.97 8.13 5.20
C ILE A 83 7.08 6.78 5.90
N THR A 84 7.26 5.72 5.13
CA THR A 84 7.51 4.38 5.66
C THR A 84 8.78 4.40 6.51
N ALA A 85 8.65 4.04 7.78
CA ALA A 85 9.80 3.88 8.68
C ALA A 85 10.26 2.43 8.75
N GLY A 86 9.36 1.49 8.53
CA GLY A 86 9.66 0.07 8.48
C GLY A 86 8.40 -0.75 8.27
N PHE A 87 8.58 -1.96 7.78
CA PHE A 87 7.48 -2.91 7.67
C PHE A 87 7.98 -4.34 7.85
N ASP A 88 7.08 -5.20 8.33
CA ASP A 88 7.24 -6.64 8.43
C ASP A 88 6.27 -7.27 7.45
N VAL A 89 6.79 -8.00 6.45
CA VAL A 89 6.00 -8.73 5.47
C VAL A 89 6.17 -10.22 5.73
N ARG A 90 5.05 -10.94 5.79
CA ARG A 90 5.00 -12.39 5.92
C ARG A 90 4.37 -13.01 4.68
N PHE A 91 5.06 -13.97 4.10
CA PHE A 91 4.59 -14.73 2.95
C PHE A 91 4.02 -16.06 3.47
N LEU A 92 2.68 -16.16 3.53
CA LEU A 92 2.00 -17.32 4.10
C LEU A 92 1.84 -18.43 3.06
N ARG A 93 1.64 -18.07 1.81
CA ARG A 93 1.43 -18.97 0.67
C ARG A 93 1.97 -18.30 -0.59
N PRO A 94 2.42 -19.08 -1.60
CA PRO A 94 2.73 -18.53 -2.90
C PRO A 94 1.53 -17.78 -3.50
N THR A 95 1.76 -16.61 -4.06
CA THR A 95 0.74 -15.85 -4.76
C THR A 95 0.78 -16.20 -6.24
N PRO A 96 -0.32 -16.71 -6.83
CA PRO A 96 -0.31 -17.06 -8.24
C PRO A 96 -0.09 -15.84 -9.13
N LEU A 97 0.57 -16.08 -10.26
CA LEU A 97 0.75 -15.09 -11.30
C LEU A 97 -0.47 -15.14 -12.24
N GLY A 98 -1.06 -14.01 -12.53
CA GLY A 98 -2.21 -13.91 -13.45
C GLY A 98 -3.53 -13.53 -12.80
N PRO A 99 -4.04 -14.24 -11.77
CA PRO A 99 -5.27 -13.79 -11.09
C PRO A 99 -5.10 -12.42 -10.46
N THR A 100 -6.19 -11.62 -10.49
CA THR A 100 -6.24 -10.36 -9.77
C THR A 100 -6.13 -10.62 -8.26
N VAL A 101 -5.21 -9.93 -7.60
CA VAL A 101 -5.06 -9.96 -6.16
C VAL A 101 -5.85 -8.83 -5.53
N ARG A 102 -6.41 -9.07 -4.35
CA ARG A 102 -7.08 -8.07 -3.54
C ARG A 102 -6.19 -7.67 -2.37
N LEU A 103 -6.08 -6.36 -2.14
CA LEU A 103 -5.39 -5.80 -0.98
C LEU A 103 -6.43 -5.24 -0.01
N VAL A 104 -6.26 -5.54 1.26
CA VAL A 104 -7.14 -5.06 2.34
C VAL A 104 -6.27 -4.43 3.41
N GLY A 105 -6.50 -3.15 3.69
CA GLY A 105 -5.75 -2.40 4.68
C GLY A 105 -6.62 -1.94 5.85
N THR A 106 -6.04 -1.94 7.05
CA THR A 106 -6.68 -1.50 8.28
C THR A 106 -5.73 -0.65 9.11
N LEU A 107 -6.30 0.29 9.85
CA LEU A 107 -5.57 1.04 10.86
C LEU A 107 -5.32 0.16 12.09
N VAL A 108 -4.07 0.12 12.57
CA VAL A 108 -3.71 -0.54 13.84
C VAL A 108 -3.61 0.47 14.98
N SER A 109 -2.85 1.56 14.77
CA SER A 109 -2.73 2.65 15.74
C SER A 109 -2.38 3.95 15.05
N VAL A 110 -2.70 5.07 15.70
CA VAL A 110 -2.48 6.40 15.14
C VAL A 110 -2.22 7.42 16.23
N ASP A 111 -1.17 8.22 16.04
CA ASP A 111 -0.93 9.48 16.72
C ASP A 111 -0.27 10.47 15.74
N GLU A 112 -0.02 11.70 16.17
CA GLU A 112 0.54 12.75 15.30
C GLU A 112 1.94 12.45 14.77
N SER A 113 2.68 11.57 15.43
CA SER A 113 4.06 11.24 15.08
C SER A 113 4.19 9.93 14.31
N GLU A 114 3.26 9.00 14.52
CA GLU A 114 3.35 7.63 14.01
C GLU A 114 1.99 7.03 13.72
N ILE A 115 1.89 6.36 12.58
CA ILE A 115 0.71 5.58 12.19
C ILE A 115 1.17 4.16 11.88
N VAL A 116 0.50 3.17 12.47
CA VAL A 116 0.73 1.75 12.19
C VAL A 116 -0.47 1.19 11.46
N VAL A 117 -0.20 0.51 10.35
CA VAL A 117 -1.23 -0.10 9.50
C VAL A 117 -0.96 -1.58 9.29
N GLY A 118 -2.04 -2.34 9.10
CA GLY A 118 -1.99 -3.74 8.71
C GLY A 118 -2.60 -3.91 7.32
N CYS A 119 -1.97 -4.73 6.49
CA CYS A 119 -2.47 -5.04 5.15
C CYS A 119 -2.42 -6.52 4.89
N GLU A 120 -3.37 -7.01 4.10
CA GLU A 120 -3.42 -8.39 3.62
C GLU A 120 -3.50 -8.41 2.10
N LEU A 121 -2.82 -9.38 1.50
CA LEU A 121 -2.95 -9.71 0.07
C LEU A 121 -3.71 -11.04 -0.03
N VAL A 122 -4.83 -11.02 -0.75
CA VAL A 122 -5.79 -12.12 -0.81
C VAL A 122 -6.02 -12.55 -2.25
N VAL A 123 -5.98 -13.85 -2.50
CA VAL A 123 -6.33 -14.49 -3.79
C VAL A 123 -7.16 -15.73 -3.49
N ASP A 124 -8.28 -15.90 -4.18
CA ASP A 124 -9.21 -17.03 -4.00
C ASP A 124 -9.63 -17.19 -2.53
N ASP A 125 -10.00 -16.09 -1.88
CA ASP A 125 -10.41 -16.02 -0.47
C ASP A 125 -9.34 -16.50 0.54
N LYS A 126 -8.09 -16.62 0.11
CA LYS A 126 -6.97 -17.02 0.97
C LYS A 126 -5.97 -15.89 1.09
N THR A 127 -5.62 -15.55 2.32
CA THR A 127 -4.54 -14.60 2.60
C THR A 127 -3.21 -15.23 2.21
N ARG A 128 -2.53 -14.59 1.27
CA ARG A 128 -1.23 -15.06 0.73
C ARG A 128 -0.05 -14.38 1.41
N ALA A 129 -0.21 -13.11 1.74
CA ALA A 129 0.80 -12.33 2.43
C ALA A 129 0.13 -11.33 3.37
N THR A 130 0.86 -10.95 4.41
CA THR A 130 0.46 -9.90 5.36
C THR A 130 1.59 -8.91 5.55
N MET A 131 1.24 -7.68 5.90
CA MET A 131 2.21 -6.65 6.25
C MET A 131 1.73 -5.88 7.47
N THR A 132 2.63 -5.61 8.40
CA THR A 132 2.46 -4.58 9.42
C THR A 132 3.52 -3.51 9.15
N ALA A 133 3.10 -2.27 8.95
CA ALA A 133 3.99 -1.17 8.60
C ALA A 133 3.83 -0.01 9.57
N THR A 134 4.95 0.62 9.87
CA THR A 134 5.03 1.83 10.67
C THR A 134 5.40 2.99 9.78
N TRP A 135 4.60 4.06 9.85
CA TRP A 135 4.79 5.30 9.12
C TRP A 135 5.07 6.42 10.10
N ARG A 136 6.12 7.19 9.86
CA ARG A 136 6.50 8.31 10.73
C ARG A 136 6.32 9.64 10.05
N ARG A 137 5.90 10.63 10.84
CA ARG A 137 5.76 11.98 10.35
C ARG A 137 7.11 12.55 9.96
N PHE A 138 7.22 12.96 8.72
CA PHE A 138 8.40 13.61 8.19
C PHE A 138 8.31 15.12 8.50
N ARG A 139 9.38 15.66 9.06
CA ARG A 139 9.54 17.09 9.23
C ARG A 139 10.69 17.55 8.34
N PRO A 140 10.45 18.39 7.32
CA PRO A 140 11.54 18.96 6.53
C PRO A 140 12.52 19.72 7.45
N ARG A 141 13.81 19.54 7.19
CA ARG A 141 14.86 20.28 7.90
C ARG A 141 14.95 21.69 7.37
#